data_8db5da3c4535ba5f645154faf0b362b0
#
_entry.id   8db5da3c4535ba5f645154faf0b362b0
#
_cell.length_a   1.000
_cell.length_b   1.000
_cell.length_c   1.000
_cell.angle_alpha   90.00
_cell.angle_beta   90.00
_cell.angle_gamma   90.00
#
_symmetry.space_group_name_H-M   'P 1'
#
loop_
_entity.id
_entity.type
_entity.pdbx_description
1 polymer ?
#
loop_
_entity_poly.entity_id
_entity_poly.type
_entity_poly.pdbx_seq_one_letter_code
_entity_poly.pdbx_strand_id
1 'polypeptide(L)'
;MSGAARVVIGQVQGTHGLRGEIKIRPLTDFPERFFGMESLSFYRNGKCAGDYRVEGMRDALTRGYFLAALEGVETIEQAELLRGCSVEI
;
A
#
# COMPACT_ATOMS: atom_id res chain seq x y z
N MET A 1 5.64 -8.93 24.80
CA MET A 1 5.09 -8.43 24.27
C MET A 1 5.35 -8.01 23.06
N SER A 2 5.00 -8.29 22.48
CA SER A 2 5.33 -7.93 21.47
C SER A 2 5.13 -6.70 21.25
N GLY A 3 4.71 -6.29 21.37
CA GLY A 3 4.47 -5.05 21.31
C GLY A 3 5.24 -4.17 20.50
N ALA A 4 5.81 -4.59 19.60
CA ALA A 4 6.55 -3.76 18.72
C ALA A 4 5.59 -2.79 18.09
N ALA A 5 5.86 -1.53 18.24
CA ALA A 5 5.05 -0.50 17.62
C ALA A 5 5.24 -0.57 16.11
N ARG A 6 4.15 -0.57 15.36
CA ARG A 6 4.22 -0.49 13.92
C ARG A 6 4.46 0.96 13.51
N VAL A 7 5.12 1.13 12.38
CA VAL A 7 5.40 2.45 11.83
C VAL A 7 4.57 2.62 10.56
N VAL A 8 3.82 3.71 10.49
CA VAL A 8 3.05 4.02 9.29
C VAL A 8 4.01 4.59 8.25
N ILE A 9 4.08 3.97 7.08
CA ILE A 9 4.98 4.40 6.03
C ILE A 9 4.25 4.87 4.78
N GLY A 10 2.94 4.67 4.72
CA GLY A 10 2.17 5.13 3.58
C GLY A 10 0.69 5.06 3.84
N GLN A 11 -0.08 5.63 2.92
CA GLN A 11 -1.52 5.63 2.99
C GLN A 11 -2.11 5.39 1.61
N VAL A 12 -3.13 4.54 1.55
CA VAL A 12 -3.79 4.25 0.29
C VAL A 12 -4.72 5.40 -0.06
N GLN A 13 -4.44 6.07 -1.17
CA GLN A 13 -5.24 7.21 -1.62
C GLN A 13 -6.38 6.79 -2.52
N GLY A 14 -6.25 5.69 -3.23
CA GLY A 14 -7.26 5.26 -4.14
C GLY A 14 -6.76 4.16 -5.06
N THR A 15 -7.43 4.02 -6.19
CA THR A 15 -7.11 2.98 -7.16
C THR A 15 -6.69 3.60 -8.48
N HIS A 16 -6.08 2.81 -9.33
CA HIS A 16 -5.65 3.25 -10.65
C HIS A 16 -5.86 2.11 -11.64
N GLY A 17 -6.57 2.41 -12.71
CA GLY A 17 -6.74 1.49 -13.82
C GLY A 17 -7.67 0.33 -13.51
N LEU A 18 -7.97 -0.44 -14.54
CA LEU A 18 -8.95 -1.51 -14.45
C LEU A 18 -8.44 -2.74 -13.72
N ARG A 19 -7.11 -2.85 -13.58
CA ARG A 19 -6.51 -4.01 -12.92
C ARG A 19 -6.40 -3.86 -11.41
N GLY A 20 -6.88 -2.73 -10.87
CA GLY A 20 -6.88 -2.57 -9.43
C GLY A 20 -5.53 -2.24 -8.82
N GLU A 21 -4.68 -1.51 -9.53
CA GLU A 21 -3.47 -1.00 -8.91
C GLU A 21 -3.86 0.00 -7.84
N ILE A 22 -3.05 0.08 -6.79
CA ILE A 22 -3.33 0.92 -5.64
C ILE A 22 -2.39 2.11 -5.62
N LYS A 23 -2.97 3.30 -5.43
CA LYS A 23 -2.20 4.52 -5.27
C LYS A 23 -1.81 4.65 -3.80
N ILE A 24 -0.52 4.63 -3.52
CA ILE A 24 -0.02 4.75 -2.16
C ILE A 24 0.78 6.05 -2.03
N ARG A 25 0.35 6.90 -1.11
CA ARG A 25 1.08 8.11 -0.78
C ARG A 25 2.13 7.74 0.26
N PRO A 26 3.42 7.95 -0.01
CA PRO A 26 4.44 7.64 0.99
C PRO A 26 4.40 8.66 2.13
N LEU A 27 4.54 8.17 3.34
CA LEU A 27 4.61 8.99 4.55
C LEU A 27 5.95 8.79 5.25
N THR A 28 6.96 8.41 4.50
CA THR A 28 8.31 8.20 4.99
C THR A 28 9.25 9.16 4.26
N ASP A 29 10.36 9.50 4.90
CA ASP A 29 11.39 10.33 4.29
C ASP A 29 12.17 9.58 3.21
N PHE A 30 12.01 8.27 3.14
CA PHE A 30 12.73 7.42 2.20
C PHE A 30 11.75 6.58 1.39
N PRO A 31 10.97 7.20 0.49
CA PRO A 31 9.94 6.48 -0.26
C PRO A 31 10.49 5.38 -1.15
N GLU A 32 11.77 5.44 -1.52
CA GLU A 32 12.38 4.41 -2.33
C GLU A 32 12.41 3.06 -1.62
N ARG A 33 12.23 3.03 -0.31
CA ARG A 33 12.19 1.77 0.44
C ARG A 33 11.05 0.86 -0.02
N PHE A 34 9.97 1.46 -0.54
CA PHE A 34 8.84 0.66 -1.00
C PHE A 34 9.22 -0.26 -2.16
N PHE A 35 10.16 0.17 -2.99
CA PHE A 35 10.50 -0.61 -4.18
C PHE A 35 11.25 -1.89 -3.88
N GLY A 36 11.73 -2.05 -2.65
CA GLY A 36 12.38 -3.27 -2.24
C GLY A 36 11.50 -4.21 -1.42
N MET A 37 10.25 -3.84 -1.19
CA MET A 37 9.37 -4.64 -0.35
C MET A 37 8.69 -5.74 -1.15
N GLU A 38 8.71 -6.96 -0.63
CA GLU A 38 8.06 -8.10 -1.28
C GLU A 38 6.58 -8.19 -0.93
N SER A 39 6.19 -7.61 0.20
CA SER A 39 4.80 -7.60 0.62
C SER A 39 4.49 -6.32 1.37
N LEU A 40 3.22 -5.98 1.44
CA LEU A 40 2.75 -4.80 2.16
C LEU A 40 1.62 -5.22 3.10
N SER A 41 1.62 -4.63 4.30
CA SER A 41 0.57 -4.87 5.29
C SER A 41 -0.27 -3.61 5.42
N PHE A 42 -1.57 -3.79 5.35
CA PHE A 42 -2.54 -2.69 5.36
C PHE A 42 -3.35 -2.73 6.65
N TYR A 43 -3.60 -1.56 7.21
CA TYR A 43 -4.32 -1.45 8.48
C TYR A 43 -5.41 -0.40 8.39
N ARG A 44 -6.51 -0.67 9.09
CA ARG A 44 -7.62 0.27 9.20
C ARG A 44 -8.02 0.34 10.67
N ASN A 45 -7.95 1.54 11.24
CA ASN A 45 -8.28 1.75 12.66
C ASN A 45 -7.50 0.82 13.57
N GLY A 46 -6.21 0.60 13.26
CA GLY A 46 -5.34 -0.22 14.09
C GLY A 46 -5.47 -1.72 13.88
N LYS A 47 -6.38 -2.14 12.99
CA LYS A 47 -6.58 -3.57 12.72
C LYS A 47 -6.04 -3.92 11.35
N CYS A 48 -5.43 -5.09 11.23
CA CYS A 48 -4.91 -5.55 9.97
C CYS A 48 -6.05 -5.77 8.98
N ALA A 49 -5.97 -5.08 7.85
CA ALA A 49 -6.93 -5.23 6.77
C ALA A 49 -6.45 -6.24 5.72
N GLY A 50 -5.20 -6.65 5.79
CA GLY A 50 -4.67 -7.67 4.92
C GLY A 50 -3.18 -7.48 4.67
N ASP A 51 -2.53 -8.59 4.35
CA ASP A 51 -1.15 -8.62 3.91
C ASP A 51 -1.16 -9.10 2.47
N TYR A 52 -0.47 -8.40 1.59
CA TYR A 52 -0.48 -8.73 0.17
C TYR A 52 0.93 -8.76 -0.39
N ARG A 53 1.18 -9.75 -1.24
CA ARG A 53 2.44 -9.84 -1.94
C ARG A 53 2.45 -8.82 -3.07
N VAL A 54 3.57 -8.13 -3.24
CA VAL A 54 3.71 -7.12 -4.27
C VAL A 54 4.11 -7.81 -5.58
N GLU A 55 3.30 -7.62 -6.61
CA GLU A 55 3.60 -8.14 -7.95
C GLU A 55 4.36 -7.13 -8.79
N GLY A 56 4.19 -5.86 -8.50
CA GLY A 56 4.89 -4.83 -9.21
C GLY A 56 4.66 -3.48 -8.57
N MET A 57 5.57 -2.56 -8.84
CA MET A 57 5.45 -1.23 -8.28
C MET A 57 5.95 -0.24 -9.30
N ARG A 58 5.20 0.82 -9.53
CA ARG A 58 5.54 1.85 -10.50
C ARG A 58 5.70 3.19 -9.81
N ASP A 59 6.71 3.92 -10.24
CA ASP A 59 7.02 5.23 -9.68
C ASP A 59 6.10 6.28 -10.27
N ALA A 60 5.38 6.98 -9.42
CA ALA A 60 4.61 8.16 -9.79
C ALA A 60 4.84 9.25 -8.74
N LEU A 61 6.04 9.28 -8.18
CA LEU A 61 6.36 10.18 -7.07
C LEU A 61 6.31 11.65 -7.46
N THR A 62 6.44 11.96 -8.75
CA THR A 62 6.25 13.33 -9.22
C THR A 62 4.81 13.79 -9.01
N ARG A 63 3.88 12.85 -8.86
CA ARG A 63 2.47 13.12 -8.56
C ARG A 63 2.15 12.91 -7.09
N GLY A 64 3.14 12.56 -6.29
CA GLY A 64 2.98 12.39 -4.85
C GLY A 64 2.57 10.99 -4.41
N TYR A 65 2.61 10.00 -5.30
CA TYR A 65 2.26 8.63 -4.94
C TYR A 65 3.02 7.65 -5.82
N PHE A 66 2.90 6.37 -5.50
CA PHE A 66 3.35 5.32 -6.39
C PHE A 66 2.23 4.30 -6.53
N LEU A 67 2.36 3.44 -7.54
CA LEU A 67 1.32 2.48 -7.87
C LEU A 67 1.81 1.08 -7.53
N ALA A 68 1.02 0.33 -6.76
CA ALA A 68 1.36 -1.02 -6.37
C ALA A 68 0.34 -1.99 -6.95
N ALA A 69 0.83 -3.03 -7.61
CA ALA A 69 0.02 -4.15 -8.03
C ALA A 69 0.21 -5.25 -7.01
N LEU A 70 -0.88 -5.74 -6.45
CA LEU A 70 -0.84 -6.72 -5.37
C LEU A 70 -1.45 -8.04 -5.81
N GLU A 71 -0.83 -9.14 -5.38
CA GLU A 71 -1.38 -10.46 -5.65
C GLU A 71 -2.73 -10.59 -4.95
N GLY A 72 -3.73 -11.03 -5.71
CA GLY A 72 -5.08 -11.18 -5.17
C GLY A 72 -5.94 -9.93 -5.28
N VAL A 73 -5.38 -8.80 -5.70
CA VAL A 73 -6.15 -7.58 -5.91
C VAL A 73 -6.12 -7.28 -7.41
N GLU A 74 -7.15 -7.75 -8.11
CA GLU A 74 -7.16 -7.75 -9.57
C GLU A 74 -8.27 -6.90 -10.17
N THR A 75 -9.15 -6.36 -9.34
CA THR A 75 -10.27 -5.53 -9.82
C THR A 75 -10.30 -4.24 -9.03
N ILE A 76 -11.00 -3.26 -9.60
CA ILE A 76 -11.19 -1.96 -8.93
C ILE A 76 -11.94 -2.17 -7.62
N GLU A 77 -12.94 -3.05 -7.60
CA GLU A 77 -13.72 -3.29 -6.38
C GLU A 77 -12.85 -3.84 -5.26
N GLN A 78 -11.96 -4.79 -5.58
CA GLN A 78 -11.06 -5.32 -4.58
C GLN A 78 -10.11 -4.25 -4.07
N ALA A 79 -9.60 -3.42 -4.96
CA ALA A 79 -8.66 -2.36 -4.59
C ALA A 79 -9.35 -1.29 -3.74
N GLU A 80 -10.61 -0.98 -4.03
CA GLU A 80 -11.35 0.03 -3.27
C GLU A 80 -11.51 -0.36 -1.80
N LEU A 81 -11.50 -1.64 -1.49
CA LEU A 81 -11.60 -2.09 -0.10
C LEU A 81 -10.40 -1.64 0.72
N LEU A 82 -9.30 -1.31 0.09
CA LEU A 82 -8.09 -0.86 0.79
C LEU A 82 -7.97 0.65 0.84
N ARG A 83 -8.88 1.39 0.20
CA ARG A 83 -8.82 2.85 0.19
C ARG A 83 -8.89 3.37 1.62
N GLY A 84 -8.02 4.29 1.95
CA GLY A 84 -7.97 4.90 3.28
C GLY A 84 -7.16 4.09 4.29
N CYS A 85 -6.74 2.88 3.96
CA CYS A 85 -5.90 2.11 4.87
C CYS A 85 -4.50 2.74 4.95
N SER A 86 -3.84 2.52 6.09
CA SER A 86 -2.43 2.85 6.21
C SER A 86 -1.60 1.63 5.83
N VAL A 87 -0.39 1.88 5.34
CA VAL A 87 0.60 0.83 5.11
C VAL A 87 1.58 0.93 6.28
N GLU A 88 1.76 -0.16 6.99
CA GLU A 88 2.57 -0.16 8.23
C GLU A 88 3.57 -1.30 8.23
N ILE A 89 4.67 -1.06 8.88
CA ILE A 89 5.72 -2.07 9.05
C ILE A 89 6.11 -2.21 10.52
#